data_6a03dca8d44c98253acef3d3c432bc41
#
_entry.id   6a03dca8d44c98253acef3d3c432bc41
#
_cell.length_a   1.000
_cell.length_b   1.000
_cell.length_c   1.000
_cell.angle_alpha   90.00
_cell.angle_beta   90.00
_cell.angle_gamma   90.00
#
_symmetry.space_group_name_H-M   'P 1'
#
loop_
_entity.id
_entity.type
_entity.pdbx_description
1 polymer ?
#
loop_
_entity_poly.entity_id
_entity_poly.type
_entity_poly.pdbx_seq_one_letter_code
_entity_poly.pdbx_strand_id
1 'polypeptide(L)'
;MEPTTQSPPAAPPEQPETRNKALPATERDFRTRPSRTASPGFRIAVIIGVVVLLVVGFFVYRYISSYEDTDDAEIDGHINSISARVSGHVIKLDIVDNQYVQAGALLVEIDPTDYQVAFDRAKADYEDAQAAASAAGVNVPITDVNTASQVSATEADVASARAGIAAARQQFDAAKAQRDEAEANNVKAQNDLVRYKQLVDKQEISQQQYDQAVAAARADAAAVASAHAMADAAQSQVIQAQGKLVQAEANLRYAQTAPRQMQISRSRAASAEAQVMQKKAALDQAQLNLQYTKVIAPVAGVVSDRTVEVGQNVAPGQELMKVIPLSDIWITANFKETQLRYMKVGQPVTIEVDANGRKYKGKVNSIAGASGARFSLLPPENATGNYVKVVQRIPVKIVLDPGENNDQSLRPGMSVEPKVWIRQ
;
A
#
# COMPACT_ATOMS: atom_id res chain seq x y z
N MET A 1 15.83 17.67 69.22
CA MET A 1 17.14 17.84 69.88
C MET A 1 17.99 18.54 68.84
N GLU A 2 17.93 19.79 68.86
CA GLU A 2 18.87 20.87 69.19
C GLU A 2 20.35 20.60 68.97
N PRO A 3 21.17 21.65 68.79
CA PRO A 3 20.90 22.97 68.12
C PRO A 3 22.13 23.44 67.28
N THR A 4 21.86 24.32 66.37
CA THR A 4 22.40 25.69 66.16
C THR A 4 23.85 25.99 66.66
N THR A 5 24.62 26.57 65.73
CA THR A 5 25.45 27.74 66.14
C THR A 5 25.63 28.70 64.95
N GLN A 6 25.04 29.87 65.07
CA GLN A 6 25.31 31.11 64.29
C GLN A 6 26.65 31.68 64.79
N SER A 7 27.41 32.26 63.88
CA SER A 7 28.43 33.26 64.16
C SER A 7 28.23 34.51 63.29
N PRO A 8 28.46 35.72 63.87
CA PRO A 8 27.97 37.01 63.28
C PRO A 8 29.01 37.63 62.32
N PRO A 9 28.62 38.73 61.66
CA PRO A 9 29.41 39.32 60.58
C PRO A 9 30.47 40.27 61.06
N ALA A 10 31.64 40.27 60.38
CA ALA A 10 32.75 41.16 60.59
C ALA A 10 32.52 42.56 59.99
N ALA A 11 32.84 43.57 60.70
CA ALA A 11 32.80 45.00 60.35
C ALA A 11 33.88 45.44 59.37
N PRO A 12 33.72 46.55 58.63
CA PRO A 12 34.68 47.01 57.60
C PRO A 12 35.85 47.80 58.28
N PRO A 13 37.05 47.83 57.67
CA PRO A 13 38.17 48.61 58.17
C PRO A 13 38.11 50.09 57.68
N GLU A 14 38.51 50.94 58.64
CA GLU A 14 38.61 52.38 58.55
C GLU A 14 39.64 52.89 57.54
N GLN A 15 39.34 54.07 56.97
CA GLN A 15 40.24 54.85 56.13
C GLN A 15 41.24 55.61 57.00
N PRO A 16 42.50 55.79 56.57
CA PRO A 16 43.38 56.76 57.24
C PRO A 16 43.34 58.11 56.50
N GLU A 17 43.10 59.14 57.29
CA GLU A 17 43.21 60.56 56.98
C GLU A 17 44.61 60.95 56.46
N THR A 18 44.68 61.69 55.35
CA THR A 18 45.92 62.32 54.86
C THR A 18 45.95 63.79 55.29
N ARG A 19 46.95 64.06 55.99
CA ARG A 19 47.39 65.38 56.50
C ARG A 19 47.93 66.28 55.44
N ASN A 20 47.33 67.44 55.29
CA ASN A 20 47.84 68.58 54.48
C ASN A 20 49.26 69.04 55.00
N LYS A 21 50.11 69.25 54.02
CA LYS A 21 51.28 70.15 54.20
C LYS A 21 51.43 71.01 52.95
N ALA A 22 51.10 72.30 53.13
CA ALA A 22 51.49 73.38 52.26
C ALA A 22 52.97 73.77 52.38
N LEU A 23 53.55 74.21 51.28
CA LEU A 23 54.55 75.29 51.13
C LEU A 23 55.52 74.99 49.97
N PRO A 24 56.14 75.99 49.32
CA PRO A 24 55.75 77.35 48.96
C PRO A 24 55.93 77.63 47.44
N ALA A 25 55.46 78.76 47.04
CA ALA A 25 55.60 79.35 45.71
C ALA A 25 57.03 79.64 45.33
N THR A 26 57.42 79.24 44.17
CA THR A 26 58.57 79.81 43.46
C THR A 26 58.16 80.30 42.11
N GLU A 27 58.20 81.56 41.91
CA GLU A 27 58.08 82.26 40.60
C GLU A 27 59.03 81.62 39.60
N ARG A 28 58.49 81.21 38.48
CA ARG A 28 59.34 80.98 37.26
C ARG A 28 58.68 81.56 36.07
N ASP A 29 59.36 82.58 35.60
CA ASP A 29 59.36 83.17 34.33
C ASP A 29 58.52 82.59 33.21
N PHE A 30 57.56 83.34 32.74
CA PHE A 30 56.91 83.18 31.48
C PHE A 30 57.86 83.54 30.33
N ARG A 31 58.61 82.52 29.81
CA ARG A 31 59.19 82.65 28.48
C ARG A 31 58.16 82.26 27.45
N THR A 32 57.61 83.24 26.79
CA THR A 32 56.84 83.15 25.54
C THR A 32 57.61 82.36 24.50
N ARG A 33 57.16 81.13 24.22
CA ARG A 33 57.63 80.38 23.03
C ARG A 33 56.94 80.98 21.78
N PRO A 34 57.71 81.29 20.71
CA PRO A 34 57.13 81.77 19.51
C PRO A 34 56.23 80.72 18.85
N SER A 35 55.00 81.13 18.51
CA SER A 35 54.08 80.31 17.68
C SER A 35 54.75 79.98 16.36
N ARG A 36 55.16 78.74 16.16
CA ARG A 36 55.53 78.25 14.82
C ARG A 36 54.25 78.22 14.01
N THR A 37 54.04 79.23 13.22
CA THR A 37 53.11 79.24 12.11
C THR A 37 53.50 78.12 11.18
N ALA A 38 52.70 77.01 11.20
CA ALA A 38 52.95 75.87 10.29
C ALA A 38 52.97 76.40 8.85
N SER A 39 54.07 76.11 8.13
CA SER A 39 54.26 76.46 6.72
C SER A 39 53.06 76.02 5.91
N PRO A 40 52.58 76.73 4.86
CA PRO A 40 51.42 76.34 4.06
C PRO A 40 51.53 74.87 3.53
N GLY A 41 52.73 74.38 3.28
CA GLY A 41 53.03 73.01 2.87
C GLY A 41 52.64 71.97 3.94
N PHE A 42 52.85 72.28 5.27
CA PHE A 42 52.45 71.38 6.34
C PHE A 42 50.94 71.30 6.49
N ARG A 43 50.21 72.41 6.30
CA ARG A 43 48.73 72.42 6.32
C ARG A 43 48.18 71.64 5.13
N ILE A 44 48.74 71.69 3.96
CA ILE A 44 48.40 70.96 2.75
C ILE A 44 48.68 69.43 3.00
N ALA A 45 49.82 69.09 3.57
CA ALA A 45 50.16 67.68 3.89
C ALA A 45 49.22 67.07 4.91
N VAL A 46 48.80 67.87 5.96
CA VAL A 46 47.81 67.41 6.92
C VAL A 46 46.42 67.23 6.28
N ILE A 47 46.02 68.16 5.39
CA ILE A 47 44.72 68.04 4.66
C ILE A 47 44.71 66.79 3.79
N ILE A 48 45.78 66.53 3.05
CA ILE A 48 45.95 65.33 2.20
C ILE A 48 45.93 64.09 3.06
N GLY A 49 46.65 64.07 4.22
CA GLY A 49 46.61 62.95 5.16
C GLY A 49 45.19 62.65 5.69
N VAL A 50 44.43 63.69 6.05
CA VAL A 50 43.01 63.54 6.49
C VAL A 50 42.13 63.05 5.36
N VAL A 51 42.30 63.55 4.12
CA VAL A 51 41.53 63.09 2.97
C VAL A 51 41.83 61.61 2.65
N VAL A 52 43.09 61.18 2.69
CA VAL A 52 43.50 59.79 2.51
C VAL A 52 42.88 58.91 3.62
N LEU A 53 42.91 59.39 4.86
CA LEU A 53 42.33 58.67 6.00
C LEU A 53 40.81 58.55 5.86
N LEU A 54 40.11 59.59 5.42
CA LEU A 54 38.67 59.56 5.12
C LEU A 54 38.35 58.62 3.94
N VAL A 55 39.14 58.62 2.88
CA VAL A 55 38.99 57.71 1.74
C VAL A 55 39.22 56.27 2.16
N VAL A 56 40.29 55.98 2.89
CA VAL A 56 40.52 54.64 3.45
C VAL A 56 39.43 54.25 4.39
N GLY A 57 39.01 55.12 5.32
CA GLY A 57 37.89 54.88 6.22
C GLY A 57 36.61 54.61 5.48
N PHE A 58 36.33 55.36 4.40
CA PHE A 58 35.17 55.11 3.55
C PHE A 58 35.21 53.73 2.87
N PHE A 59 36.35 53.35 2.30
CA PHE A 59 36.50 52.01 1.69
C PHE A 59 36.40 50.89 2.70
N VAL A 60 37.00 51.06 3.89
CA VAL A 60 36.89 50.07 5.00
C VAL A 60 35.44 49.96 5.48
N TYR A 61 34.76 51.09 5.68
CA TYR A 61 33.35 51.11 6.05
C TYR A 61 32.48 50.42 4.98
N ARG A 62 32.72 50.75 3.69
CA ARG A 62 32.01 50.12 2.58
C ARG A 62 32.24 48.60 2.53
N TYR A 63 33.46 48.13 2.79
CA TYR A 63 33.81 46.71 2.83
C TYR A 63 33.11 46.01 3.98
N ILE A 64 33.19 46.54 5.23
CA ILE A 64 32.53 45.95 6.40
C ILE A 64 31.02 45.96 6.25
N SER A 65 30.44 47.00 5.61
CA SER A 65 28.98 47.07 5.40
C SER A 65 28.48 46.29 4.16
N SER A 66 29.34 45.57 3.45
CA SER A 66 28.97 44.80 2.26
C SER A 66 28.58 43.35 2.58
N TYR A 67 28.83 42.86 3.76
CA TYR A 67 28.49 41.51 4.19
C TYR A 67 27.91 41.51 5.62
N GLU A 68 27.18 40.46 5.90
CA GLU A 68 26.74 40.11 7.27
C GLU A 68 27.32 38.74 7.63
N ASP A 69 27.86 38.58 8.82
CA ASP A 69 28.42 37.35 9.31
C ASP A 69 27.83 36.95 10.65
N THR A 70 27.97 35.70 10.99
CA THR A 70 27.56 35.14 12.28
C THR A 70 28.53 34.04 12.70
N ASP A 71 28.80 33.98 13.98
CA ASP A 71 29.56 32.93 14.67
C ASP A 71 28.64 31.77 15.18
N ASP A 72 27.33 31.96 15.07
CA ASP A 72 26.31 30.99 15.49
C ASP A 72 25.80 30.26 14.26
N ALA A 73 26.65 29.39 13.72
CA ALA A 73 26.31 28.59 12.55
C ALA A 73 26.99 27.22 12.62
N GLU A 74 26.26 26.22 12.20
CA GLU A 74 26.74 24.84 12.16
C GLU A 74 26.41 24.17 10.83
N ILE A 75 27.21 23.19 10.50
CA ILE A 75 26.90 22.29 9.39
C ILE A 75 25.81 21.33 9.90
N ASP A 76 24.74 21.21 9.14
CA ASP A 76 23.61 20.34 9.42
C ASP A 76 23.45 19.34 8.29
N GLY A 77 22.70 18.27 8.51
CA GLY A 77 22.51 17.22 7.50
C GLY A 77 21.44 16.22 7.91
N HIS A 78 21.05 15.39 6.97
CA HIS A 78 20.12 14.30 7.26
C HIS A 78 20.81 13.18 8.06
N ILE A 79 20.21 12.75 9.15
CA ILE A 79 20.64 11.60 9.95
C ILE A 79 19.63 10.50 9.69
N ASN A 80 20.03 9.43 9.00
CA ASN A 80 19.16 8.31 8.69
C ASN A 80 19.36 7.22 9.75
N SER A 81 18.42 7.07 10.67
CA SER A 81 18.38 5.98 11.64
C SER A 81 18.01 4.67 10.96
N ILE A 82 18.85 3.67 11.08
CA ILE A 82 18.65 2.32 10.56
C ILE A 82 18.14 1.45 11.71
N SER A 83 16.94 0.91 11.56
CA SER A 83 16.30 0.05 12.56
C SER A 83 16.02 -1.35 12.00
N ALA A 84 16.01 -2.35 12.89
CA ALA A 84 15.58 -3.69 12.55
C ALA A 84 14.09 -3.71 12.17
N ARG A 85 13.73 -4.44 11.10
CA ARG A 85 12.33 -4.65 10.70
C ARG A 85 11.78 -5.98 11.18
N VAL A 86 12.67 -6.90 11.51
CA VAL A 86 12.36 -8.24 12.04
C VAL A 86 13.16 -8.50 13.30
N SER A 87 12.66 -9.39 14.15
CA SER A 87 13.38 -9.83 15.35
C SER A 87 14.38 -10.94 15.00
N GLY A 88 15.41 -11.10 15.79
CA GLY A 88 16.31 -12.23 15.67
C GLY A 88 17.68 -11.96 16.25
N HIS A 89 18.56 -12.95 16.10
CA HIS A 89 19.93 -12.91 16.58
C HIS A 89 20.85 -12.35 15.49
N VAL A 90 21.71 -11.41 15.81
CA VAL A 90 22.68 -10.85 14.86
C VAL A 90 23.85 -11.83 14.71
N ILE A 91 23.99 -12.38 13.51
CA ILE A 91 25.06 -13.35 13.20
C ILE A 91 26.28 -12.68 12.57
N LYS A 92 26.09 -11.55 11.89
CA LYS A 92 27.16 -10.88 11.17
C LYS A 92 26.96 -9.36 11.17
N LEU A 93 28.10 -8.66 11.30
CA LEU A 93 28.17 -7.20 11.23
C LEU A 93 29.34 -6.84 10.30
N ASP A 94 29.01 -6.33 9.12
CA ASP A 94 30.00 -6.10 8.04
C ASP A 94 30.58 -4.69 8.05
N ILE A 95 30.39 -3.94 9.13
CA ILE A 95 30.77 -2.53 9.21
C ILE A 95 31.46 -2.20 10.53
N VAL A 96 32.29 -1.16 10.50
CA VAL A 96 32.96 -0.55 11.67
C VAL A 96 32.44 0.88 11.83
N ASP A 97 32.50 1.42 13.06
CA ASP A 97 32.15 2.79 13.32
C ASP A 97 32.98 3.75 12.46
N ASN A 98 32.34 4.82 11.99
CA ASN A 98 32.91 5.83 11.10
C ASN A 98 33.33 5.34 9.69
N GLN A 99 32.92 4.15 9.29
CA GLN A 99 33.15 3.62 7.96
C GLN A 99 32.18 4.24 6.95
N TYR A 100 32.70 4.60 5.78
CA TYR A 100 31.85 5.00 4.65
C TYR A 100 31.26 3.75 3.98
N VAL A 101 29.92 3.78 3.74
CA VAL A 101 29.18 2.74 3.08
C VAL A 101 28.44 3.27 1.84
N GLN A 102 28.28 2.44 0.83
CA GLN A 102 27.49 2.76 -0.33
C GLN A 102 26.02 2.40 -0.11
N ALA A 103 25.12 3.03 -0.85
CA ALA A 103 23.71 2.62 -0.87
C ALA A 103 23.60 1.16 -1.31
N GLY A 104 22.79 0.37 -0.59
CA GLY A 104 22.62 -1.06 -0.82
C GLY A 104 23.69 -1.96 -0.16
N ALA A 105 24.71 -1.39 0.49
CA ALA A 105 25.70 -2.17 1.23
C ALA A 105 25.03 -2.93 2.40
N LEU A 106 25.43 -4.18 2.62
CA LEU A 106 24.98 -4.97 3.78
C LEU A 106 25.64 -4.39 5.05
N LEU A 107 24.81 -4.08 6.03
CA LEU A 107 25.24 -3.54 7.32
C LEU A 107 25.23 -4.61 8.41
N VAL A 108 24.08 -5.27 8.56
CA VAL A 108 23.84 -6.28 9.59
C VAL A 108 23.13 -7.46 8.95
N GLU A 109 23.51 -8.66 9.35
CA GLU A 109 22.80 -9.89 9.02
C GLU A 109 22.22 -10.52 10.29
N ILE A 110 20.90 -10.62 10.31
CA ILE A 110 20.11 -11.30 11.35
C ILE A 110 19.95 -12.76 10.90
N ASP A 111 19.96 -13.69 11.85
CA ASP A 111 19.83 -15.14 11.54
C ASP A 111 18.61 -15.39 10.64
N PRO A 112 18.80 -15.84 9.40
CA PRO A 112 17.73 -16.06 8.45
C PRO A 112 17.03 -17.42 8.59
N THR A 113 17.51 -18.31 9.47
CA THR A 113 17.12 -19.73 9.50
C THR A 113 15.62 -19.91 9.69
N ASP A 114 15.03 -19.26 10.69
CA ASP A 114 13.58 -19.37 10.95
C ASP A 114 12.76 -18.74 9.83
N TYR A 115 13.26 -17.65 9.26
CA TYR A 115 12.60 -16.95 8.15
C TYR A 115 12.69 -17.74 6.85
N GLN A 116 13.81 -18.47 6.63
CA GLN A 116 13.95 -19.37 5.48
C GLN A 116 12.96 -20.53 5.58
N VAL A 117 12.84 -21.16 6.75
CA VAL A 117 11.87 -22.23 6.98
C VAL A 117 10.42 -21.72 6.79
N ALA A 118 10.12 -20.51 7.29
CA ALA A 118 8.82 -19.89 7.09
C ALA A 118 8.51 -19.59 5.60
N PHE A 119 9.52 -19.13 4.86
CA PHE A 119 9.42 -18.91 3.42
C PHE A 119 9.18 -20.22 2.66
N ASP A 120 9.97 -21.26 2.94
CA ASP A 120 9.83 -22.55 2.27
C ASP A 120 8.47 -23.20 2.55
N ARG A 121 7.96 -23.07 3.77
CA ARG A 121 6.61 -23.51 4.14
C ARG A 121 5.53 -22.73 3.38
N ALA A 122 5.62 -21.42 3.35
CA ALA A 122 4.64 -20.57 2.63
C ALA A 122 4.68 -20.83 1.13
N LYS A 123 5.87 -21.16 0.57
CA LYS A 123 6.04 -21.55 -0.82
C LYS A 123 5.35 -22.89 -1.13
N ALA A 124 5.53 -23.89 -0.28
CA ALA A 124 4.87 -25.18 -0.42
C ALA A 124 3.33 -25.04 -0.32
N ASP A 125 2.84 -24.23 0.62
CA ASP A 125 1.42 -23.93 0.76
C ASP A 125 0.83 -23.22 -0.49
N TYR A 126 1.60 -22.33 -1.11
CA TYR A 126 1.19 -21.66 -2.35
C TYR A 126 1.14 -22.64 -3.54
N GLU A 127 2.15 -23.51 -3.68
CA GLU A 127 2.18 -24.53 -4.73
C GLU A 127 1.03 -25.54 -4.59
N ASP A 128 0.70 -25.95 -3.36
CA ASP A 128 -0.47 -26.80 -3.08
C ASP A 128 -1.78 -26.14 -3.49
N ALA A 129 -1.99 -24.87 -3.06
CA ALA A 129 -3.16 -24.10 -3.45
C ALA A 129 -3.28 -23.93 -4.97
N GLN A 130 -2.15 -23.73 -5.67
CA GLN A 130 -2.12 -23.62 -7.12
C GLN A 130 -2.52 -24.92 -7.81
N ALA A 131 -2.03 -26.07 -7.30
CA ALA A 131 -2.44 -27.38 -7.79
C ALA A 131 -3.93 -27.64 -7.57
N ALA A 132 -4.45 -27.28 -6.38
CA ALA A 132 -5.88 -27.41 -6.07
C ALA A 132 -6.76 -26.53 -6.97
N ALA A 133 -6.35 -25.30 -7.25
CA ALA A 133 -7.06 -24.40 -8.16
C ALA A 133 -7.04 -24.93 -9.61
N SER A 134 -5.91 -25.44 -10.05
CA SER A 134 -5.81 -26.08 -11.37
C SER A 134 -6.76 -27.27 -11.50
N ALA A 135 -6.80 -28.16 -10.48
CA ALA A 135 -7.72 -29.28 -10.45
C ALA A 135 -9.19 -28.84 -10.45
N ALA A 136 -9.54 -27.82 -9.67
CA ALA A 136 -10.88 -27.24 -9.65
C ALA A 136 -11.24 -26.60 -11.01
N GLY A 137 -10.30 -25.93 -11.65
CA GLY A 137 -10.48 -25.33 -12.98
C GLY A 137 -10.76 -26.38 -14.06
N VAL A 138 -10.02 -27.49 -14.05
CA VAL A 138 -10.22 -28.62 -14.99
C VAL A 138 -11.57 -29.28 -14.79
N ASN A 139 -12.12 -29.32 -13.56
CA ASN A 139 -13.45 -29.89 -13.28
C ASN A 139 -14.60 -29.06 -13.89
N VAL A 140 -14.42 -27.79 -14.19
CA VAL A 140 -15.47 -26.93 -14.78
C VAL A 140 -15.89 -27.42 -16.17
N PRO A 141 -14.97 -27.55 -17.19
CA PRO A 141 -15.34 -28.05 -18.51
C PRO A 141 -15.83 -29.50 -18.48
N ILE A 142 -15.29 -30.38 -17.60
CA ILE A 142 -15.78 -31.75 -17.44
C ILE A 142 -17.23 -31.75 -16.98
N THR A 143 -17.56 -30.94 -15.98
CA THR A 143 -18.93 -30.80 -15.49
C THR A 143 -19.85 -30.23 -16.56
N ASP A 144 -19.38 -29.28 -17.39
CA ASP A 144 -20.14 -28.70 -18.49
C ASP A 144 -20.51 -29.76 -19.54
N VAL A 145 -19.56 -30.52 -20.02
CA VAL A 145 -19.77 -31.60 -21.00
C VAL A 145 -20.71 -32.66 -20.44
N ASN A 146 -20.50 -33.09 -19.20
CA ASN A 146 -21.34 -34.13 -18.57
C ASN A 146 -22.78 -33.66 -18.41
N THR A 147 -22.99 -32.43 -17.94
CA THR A 147 -24.35 -31.89 -17.76
C THR A 147 -25.05 -31.63 -19.09
N ALA A 148 -24.35 -31.12 -20.11
CA ALA A 148 -24.91 -30.94 -21.43
C ALA A 148 -25.29 -32.29 -22.07
N SER A 149 -24.45 -33.30 -21.95
CA SER A 149 -24.71 -34.64 -22.45
C SER A 149 -25.92 -35.28 -21.78
N GLN A 150 -26.07 -35.10 -20.45
CA GLN A 150 -27.21 -35.61 -19.68
C GLN A 150 -28.52 -34.95 -20.11
N VAL A 151 -28.54 -33.64 -20.33
CA VAL A 151 -29.72 -32.93 -20.84
C VAL A 151 -30.08 -33.45 -22.23
N SER A 152 -29.10 -33.55 -23.14
CA SER A 152 -29.34 -34.03 -24.49
C SER A 152 -29.88 -35.47 -24.54
N ALA A 153 -29.36 -36.37 -23.68
CA ALA A 153 -29.85 -37.74 -23.56
C ALA A 153 -31.30 -37.77 -23.09
N THR A 154 -31.67 -37.00 -22.07
CA THR A 154 -33.06 -36.96 -21.56
C THR A 154 -34.00 -36.28 -22.52
N GLU A 155 -33.56 -35.31 -23.32
CA GLU A 155 -34.38 -34.75 -24.44
C GLU A 155 -34.68 -35.79 -25.53
N ALA A 156 -33.69 -36.63 -25.86
CA ALA A 156 -33.88 -37.74 -26.78
C ALA A 156 -34.87 -38.79 -26.22
N ASP A 157 -34.81 -39.06 -24.90
CA ASP A 157 -35.78 -39.96 -24.24
C ASP A 157 -37.23 -39.41 -24.33
N VAL A 158 -37.42 -38.11 -24.13
CA VAL A 158 -38.73 -37.46 -24.30
C VAL A 158 -39.22 -37.56 -25.73
N ALA A 159 -38.35 -37.32 -26.72
CA ALA A 159 -38.67 -37.45 -28.16
C ALA A 159 -39.09 -38.91 -28.47
N SER A 160 -38.36 -39.91 -27.97
CA SER A 160 -38.67 -41.33 -28.13
C SER A 160 -40.00 -41.70 -27.48
N ALA A 161 -40.29 -41.22 -26.26
CA ALA A 161 -41.56 -41.46 -25.61
C ALA A 161 -42.74 -40.85 -26.35
N ARG A 162 -42.59 -39.65 -26.96
CA ARG A 162 -43.60 -39.02 -27.81
C ARG A 162 -43.88 -39.83 -29.07
N ALA A 163 -42.83 -40.34 -29.73
CA ALA A 163 -42.97 -41.21 -30.87
C ALA A 163 -43.70 -42.53 -30.49
N GLY A 164 -43.41 -43.08 -29.28
CA GLY A 164 -44.09 -44.22 -28.75
C GLY A 164 -45.62 -44.00 -28.53
N ILE A 165 -46.01 -42.81 -28.09
CA ILE A 165 -47.46 -42.45 -27.97
C ILE A 165 -48.08 -42.36 -29.39
N ALA A 166 -47.40 -41.79 -30.36
CA ALA A 166 -47.92 -41.68 -31.72
C ALA A 166 -48.16 -43.08 -32.33
N ALA A 167 -47.23 -44.03 -32.15
CA ALA A 167 -47.38 -45.42 -32.58
C ALA A 167 -48.54 -46.13 -31.87
N ALA A 168 -48.66 -46.01 -30.53
CA ALA A 168 -49.74 -46.60 -29.75
C ALA A 168 -51.10 -46.01 -30.15
N ARG A 169 -51.22 -44.71 -30.48
CA ARG A 169 -52.44 -44.10 -31.00
C ARG A 169 -52.83 -44.66 -32.34
N GLN A 170 -51.90 -44.83 -33.28
CA GLN A 170 -52.20 -45.46 -34.56
C GLN A 170 -52.71 -46.87 -34.40
N GLN A 171 -52.18 -47.68 -33.47
CA GLN A 171 -52.70 -49.02 -33.15
C GLN A 171 -54.09 -48.97 -32.55
N PHE A 172 -54.35 -48.01 -31.68
CA PHE A 172 -55.69 -47.81 -31.12
C PHE A 172 -56.74 -47.42 -32.17
N ASP A 173 -56.38 -46.48 -33.07
CA ASP A 173 -57.27 -46.04 -34.16
C ASP A 173 -57.58 -47.17 -35.11
N ALA A 174 -56.57 -48.04 -35.43
CA ALA A 174 -56.80 -49.25 -36.21
C ALA A 174 -57.75 -50.26 -35.53
N ALA A 175 -57.53 -50.52 -34.20
CA ALA A 175 -58.41 -51.40 -33.45
C ALA A 175 -59.82 -50.83 -33.31
N LYS A 176 -59.96 -49.52 -33.16
CA LYS A 176 -61.26 -48.82 -33.16
C LYS A 176 -61.99 -48.99 -34.52
N ALA A 177 -61.30 -48.85 -35.65
CA ALA A 177 -61.89 -49.06 -36.96
C ALA A 177 -62.41 -50.51 -37.14
N GLN A 178 -61.64 -51.51 -36.66
CA GLN A 178 -62.06 -52.92 -36.64
C GLN A 178 -63.28 -53.15 -35.74
N ARG A 179 -63.41 -52.52 -34.57
CA ARG A 179 -64.55 -52.55 -33.72
C ARG A 179 -65.79 -51.96 -34.44
N ASP A 180 -65.63 -50.76 -35.04
CA ASP A 180 -66.76 -50.09 -35.74
C ASP A 180 -67.27 -50.93 -36.93
N GLU A 181 -66.34 -51.63 -37.67
CA GLU A 181 -66.70 -52.60 -38.71
C GLU A 181 -67.46 -53.80 -38.11
N ALA A 182 -66.98 -54.42 -37.03
CA ALA A 182 -67.66 -55.52 -36.39
C ALA A 182 -69.07 -55.12 -35.87
N GLU A 183 -69.21 -53.92 -35.29
CA GLU A 183 -70.50 -53.38 -34.85
C GLU A 183 -71.48 -53.19 -36.04
N ALA A 184 -71.01 -52.65 -37.20
CA ALA A 184 -71.84 -52.50 -38.37
C ALA A 184 -72.35 -53.86 -38.91
N ASN A 185 -71.42 -54.86 -38.96
CA ASN A 185 -71.76 -56.21 -39.38
C ASN A 185 -72.77 -56.86 -38.40
N ASN A 186 -72.64 -56.72 -37.14
CA ASN A 186 -73.56 -57.24 -36.12
C ASN A 186 -74.95 -56.56 -36.25
N VAL A 187 -75.00 -55.19 -36.46
CA VAL A 187 -76.27 -54.50 -36.65
C VAL A 187 -77.00 -55.07 -37.85
N LYS A 188 -76.31 -55.36 -38.97
CA LYS A 188 -76.83 -55.96 -40.15
C LYS A 188 -77.39 -57.36 -39.84
N ALA A 189 -76.59 -58.23 -39.20
CA ALA A 189 -76.99 -59.59 -38.86
C ALA A 189 -78.20 -59.63 -37.86
N GLN A 190 -78.28 -58.70 -36.95
CA GLN A 190 -79.47 -58.62 -36.04
C GLN A 190 -80.71 -58.17 -36.79
N ASN A 191 -80.60 -57.22 -37.71
CA ASN A 191 -81.70 -56.81 -38.54
C ASN A 191 -82.17 -57.95 -39.48
N ASP A 192 -81.26 -58.74 -40.02
CA ASP A 192 -81.56 -59.90 -40.84
C ASP A 192 -82.28 -61.02 -39.97
N LEU A 193 -81.77 -61.27 -38.75
CA LEU A 193 -82.35 -62.17 -37.82
C LEU A 193 -83.81 -61.82 -37.47
N VAL A 194 -84.13 -60.53 -37.21
CA VAL A 194 -85.43 -60.01 -36.95
C VAL A 194 -86.33 -60.25 -38.16
N ARG A 195 -85.85 -60.00 -39.35
CA ARG A 195 -86.56 -60.19 -40.62
C ARG A 195 -86.82 -61.64 -40.88
N TYR A 196 -85.84 -62.54 -40.72
CA TYR A 196 -86.03 -63.98 -40.97
C TYR A 196 -86.91 -64.60 -39.91
N LYS A 197 -86.96 -64.13 -38.67
CA LYS A 197 -87.90 -64.54 -37.70
C LYS A 197 -89.33 -64.26 -38.12
N GLN A 198 -89.64 -63.08 -38.69
CA GLN A 198 -90.97 -62.75 -39.15
C GLN A 198 -91.41 -63.61 -40.39
N LEU A 199 -90.46 -64.03 -41.24
CA LEU A 199 -90.69 -64.84 -42.39
C LEU A 199 -90.84 -66.30 -42.05
N VAL A 200 -90.09 -66.84 -41.07
CA VAL A 200 -90.31 -68.26 -40.62
C VAL A 200 -91.62 -68.44 -39.86
N ASP A 201 -92.02 -67.43 -39.05
CA ASP A 201 -93.33 -67.44 -38.35
C ASP A 201 -94.50 -67.49 -39.32
N LYS A 202 -94.32 -66.91 -40.60
CA LYS A 202 -95.25 -66.94 -41.72
C LYS A 202 -95.10 -68.17 -42.60
N GLN A 203 -94.12 -69.08 -42.30
CA GLN A 203 -93.79 -70.27 -43.15
C GLN A 203 -93.32 -69.92 -44.54
N GLU A 204 -92.76 -68.69 -44.78
CA GLU A 204 -92.29 -68.20 -46.11
C GLU A 204 -90.77 -68.63 -46.35
N ILE A 205 -90.06 -69.10 -45.34
CA ILE A 205 -88.65 -69.59 -45.37
C ILE A 205 -88.56 -70.89 -44.59
N SER A 206 -87.43 -71.62 -44.82
CA SER A 206 -87.10 -72.85 -44.12
C SER A 206 -86.58 -72.60 -42.66
N GLN A 207 -86.80 -73.53 -41.74
CA GLN A 207 -86.21 -73.46 -40.41
C GLN A 207 -84.68 -73.41 -40.43
N GLN A 208 -84.02 -74.11 -41.39
CA GLN A 208 -82.61 -74.07 -41.63
C GLN A 208 -82.10 -72.68 -41.90
N GLN A 209 -82.81 -71.87 -42.75
CA GLN A 209 -82.41 -70.50 -43.10
C GLN A 209 -82.50 -69.55 -41.88
N TYR A 210 -83.51 -69.73 -41.03
CA TYR A 210 -83.62 -69.04 -39.75
C TYR A 210 -82.48 -69.40 -38.78
N ASP A 211 -82.16 -70.70 -38.58
CA ASP A 211 -81.12 -71.22 -37.71
C ASP A 211 -79.73 -70.68 -38.21
N GLN A 212 -79.56 -70.57 -39.51
CA GLN A 212 -78.38 -69.94 -40.09
C GLN A 212 -78.23 -68.48 -39.68
N ALA A 213 -79.31 -67.71 -39.76
CA ALA A 213 -79.33 -66.31 -39.33
C ALA A 213 -79.09 -66.16 -37.85
N VAL A 214 -79.64 -67.05 -37.01
CA VAL A 214 -79.34 -67.10 -35.57
C VAL A 214 -77.87 -67.34 -35.33
N ALA A 215 -77.19 -68.28 -36.02
CA ALA A 215 -75.82 -68.60 -35.88
C ALA A 215 -74.92 -67.41 -36.34
N ALA A 216 -75.30 -66.76 -37.47
CA ALA A 216 -74.60 -65.56 -37.94
C ALA A 216 -74.70 -64.42 -36.95
N ALA A 217 -75.86 -64.10 -36.41
CA ALA A 217 -76.06 -63.07 -35.43
C ALA A 217 -75.24 -63.32 -34.11
N ARG A 218 -75.15 -64.58 -33.70
CA ARG A 218 -74.33 -64.98 -32.57
C ARG A 218 -72.84 -64.86 -32.85
N ALA A 219 -72.41 -65.21 -34.03
CA ALA A 219 -70.99 -65.08 -34.45
C ALA A 219 -70.54 -63.62 -34.57
N ASP A 220 -71.38 -62.76 -35.14
CA ASP A 220 -71.09 -61.31 -35.27
C ASP A 220 -71.14 -60.62 -33.88
N ALA A 221 -72.02 -61.02 -32.96
CA ALA A 221 -72.02 -60.52 -31.60
C ALA A 221 -70.73 -60.92 -30.85
N ALA A 222 -70.23 -62.16 -31.03
CA ALA A 222 -68.96 -62.57 -30.49
C ALA A 222 -67.74 -61.81 -31.12
N ALA A 223 -67.80 -61.50 -32.42
CA ALA A 223 -66.81 -60.70 -33.09
C ALA A 223 -66.74 -59.26 -32.56
N VAL A 224 -67.92 -58.63 -32.26
CA VAL A 224 -67.94 -57.31 -31.60
C VAL A 224 -67.30 -57.38 -30.23
N ALA A 225 -67.62 -58.37 -29.40
CA ALA A 225 -67.04 -58.51 -28.06
C ALA A 225 -65.49 -58.64 -28.13
N SER A 226 -65.02 -59.46 -29.14
CA SER A 226 -63.54 -59.53 -29.39
C SER A 226 -62.89 -58.23 -29.85
N ALA A 227 -63.56 -57.53 -30.77
CA ALA A 227 -63.05 -56.27 -31.27
C ALA A 227 -63.03 -55.16 -30.20
N HIS A 228 -64.02 -55.12 -29.30
CA HIS A 228 -64.02 -54.23 -28.15
C HIS A 228 -62.84 -54.53 -27.21
N ALA A 229 -62.62 -55.82 -26.89
CA ALA A 229 -61.47 -56.18 -26.04
C ALA A 229 -60.12 -55.80 -26.67
N MET A 230 -59.99 -55.90 -28.02
CA MET A 230 -58.79 -55.45 -28.73
C MET A 230 -58.63 -53.92 -28.66
N ALA A 231 -59.71 -53.17 -28.82
CA ALA A 231 -59.69 -51.70 -28.71
C ALA A 231 -59.32 -51.24 -27.30
N ASP A 232 -59.86 -51.88 -26.26
CA ASP A 232 -59.56 -51.61 -24.85
C ASP A 232 -58.09 -51.93 -24.51
N ALA A 233 -57.57 -53.03 -25.07
CA ALA A 233 -56.17 -53.40 -24.90
C ALA A 233 -55.25 -52.35 -25.57
N ALA A 234 -55.59 -51.89 -26.78
CA ALA A 234 -54.84 -50.84 -27.52
C ALA A 234 -54.95 -49.49 -26.76
N GLN A 235 -56.10 -49.13 -26.19
CA GLN A 235 -56.24 -47.95 -25.35
C GLN A 235 -55.35 -48.02 -24.10
N SER A 236 -55.24 -49.20 -23.47
CA SER A 236 -54.34 -49.39 -22.34
C SER A 236 -52.89 -49.20 -22.72
N GLN A 237 -52.48 -49.56 -23.96
CA GLN A 237 -51.12 -49.29 -24.49
C GLN A 237 -50.87 -47.78 -24.66
N VAL A 238 -51.84 -46.97 -25.08
CA VAL A 238 -51.74 -45.52 -25.16
C VAL A 238 -51.53 -44.92 -23.75
N ILE A 239 -52.27 -45.38 -22.74
CA ILE A 239 -52.11 -44.94 -21.34
C ILE A 239 -50.70 -45.27 -20.84
N GLN A 240 -50.23 -46.49 -21.12
CA GLN A 240 -48.89 -46.90 -20.73
C GLN A 240 -47.80 -46.05 -21.40
N ALA A 241 -47.96 -45.73 -22.69
CA ALA A 241 -47.04 -44.85 -23.43
C ALA A 241 -47.05 -43.43 -22.88
N GLN A 242 -48.23 -42.91 -22.48
CA GLN A 242 -48.34 -41.61 -21.80
C GLN A 242 -47.61 -41.61 -20.45
N GLY A 243 -47.73 -42.71 -19.67
CA GLY A 243 -46.97 -42.88 -18.41
C GLY A 243 -45.44 -42.80 -18.62
N LYS A 244 -44.95 -43.42 -19.70
CA LYS A 244 -43.51 -43.32 -20.09
C LYS A 244 -43.12 -41.90 -20.44
N LEU A 245 -43.97 -41.12 -21.12
CA LEU A 245 -43.69 -39.71 -21.40
C LEU A 245 -43.58 -38.87 -20.13
N VAL A 246 -44.52 -39.03 -19.20
CA VAL A 246 -44.48 -38.32 -17.90
C VAL A 246 -43.18 -38.63 -17.14
N GLN A 247 -42.75 -39.88 -17.17
CA GLN A 247 -41.48 -40.29 -16.55
C GLN A 247 -40.27 -39.62 -17.26
N ALA A 248 -40.23 -39.64 -18.60
CA ALA A 248 -39.17 -39.01 -19.36
C ALA A 248 -39.13 -37.48 -19.13
N GLU A 249 -40.29 -36.81 -19.11
CA GLU A 249 -40.37 -35.36 -18.81
C GLU A 249 -39.97 -35.04 -17.39
N ALA A 250 -40.19 -35.91 -16.40
CA ALA A 250 -39.71 -35.74 -15.04
C ALA A 250 -38.18 -35.84 -14.98
N ASN A 251 -37.59 -36.79 -15.73
CA ASN A 251 -36.14 -36.94 -15.85
C ASN A 251 -35.51 -35.74 -16.52
N LEU A 252 -36.13 -35.21 -17.59
CA LEU A 252 -35.66 -33.98 -18.27
C LEU A 252 -35.67 -32.77 -17.32
N ARG A 253 -36.76 -32.58 -16.55
CA ARG A 253 -36.81 -31.51 -15.54
C ARG A 253 -35.73 -31.63 -14.49
N TYR A 254 -35.37 -32.83 -14.08
CA TYR A 254 -34.22 -33.06 -13.21
C TYR A 254 -32.91 -32.68 -13.90
N ALA A 255 -32.69 -33.15 -15.15
CA ALA A 255 -31.49 -32.81 -15.91
C ALA A 255 -31.35 -31.31 -16.15
N GLN A 256 -32.46 -30.58 -16.31
CA GLN A 256 -32.46 -29.10 -16.45
C GLN A 256 -32.00 -28.37 -15.17
N THR A 257 -31.74 -29.04 -14.04
CA THR A 257 -31.02 -28.45 -12.90
C THR A 257 -29.49 -28.38 -13.11
N ALA A 258 -28.97 -28.98 -14.17
CA ALA A 258 -27.55 -29.00 -14.52
C ALA A 258 -26.85 -27.61 -14.51
N PRO A 259 -27.46 -26.49 -14.93
CA PRO A 259 -26.85 -25.17 -14.80
C PRO A 259 -26.49 -24.79 -13.36
N ARG A 260 -27.24 -25.26 -12.38
CA ARG A 260 -26.91 -25.06 -10.94
C ARG A 260 -25.68 -25.83 -10.54
N GLN A 261 -25.51 -27.05 -11.03
CA GLN A 261 -24.29 -27.84 -10.81
C GLN A 261 -23.05 -27.18 -11.42
N MET A 262 -23.20 -26.63 -12.62
CA MET A 262 -22.19 -25.81 -13.27
C MET A 262 -21.81 -24.60 -12.43
N GLN A 263 -22.80 -23.87 -11.90
CA GLN A 263 -22.57 -22.73 -11.03
C GLN A 263 -21.77 -23.10 -9.78
N ILE A 264 -22.11 -24.25 -9.16
CA ILE A 264 -21.36 -24.79 -8.01
C ILE A 264 -19.91 -25.07 -8.40
N SER A 265 -19.67 -25.73 -9.56
CA SER A 265 -18.32 -26.04 -10.03
C SER A 265 -17.50 -24.77 -10.28
N ARG A 266 -18.09 -23.74 -10.93
CA ARG A 266 -17.45 -22.43 -11.14
C ARG A 266 -17.15 -21.72 -9.84
N SER A 267 -18.09 -21.74 -8.87
CA SER A 267 -17.88 -21.13 -7.56
C SER A 267 -16.76 -21.81 -6.78
N ARG A 268 -16.62 -23.13 -6.90
CA ARG A 268 -15.50 -23.86 -6.31
C ARG A 268 -14.16 -23.49 -6.95
N ALA A 269 -14.12 -23.38 -8.28
CA ALA A 269 -12.91 -22.95 -8.98
C ALA A 269 -12.50 -21.52 -8.56
N ALA A 270 -13.47 -20.58 -8.52
CA ALA A 270 -13.23 -19.21 -8.05
C ALA A 270 -12.76 -19.14 -6.59
N SER A 271 -13.33 -20.02 -5.72
CA SER A 271 -12.88 -20.12 -4.33
C SER A 271 -11.46 -20.64 -4.22
N ALA A 272 -11.09 -21.63 -5.04
CA ALA A 272 -9.72 -22.15 -5.08
C ALA A 272 -8.72 -21.09 -5.61
N GLU A 273 -9.09 -20.30 -6.62
CA GLU A 273 -8.28 -19.19 -7.11
C GLU A 273 -8.10 -18.11 -6.03
N ALA A 274 -9.13 -17.79 -5.25
CA ALA A 274 -9.02 -16.87 -4.11
C ALA A 274 -8.05 -17.40 -3.03
N GLN A 275 -8.04 -18.72 -2.80
CA GLN A 275 -7.06 -19.35 -1.89
C GLN A 275 -5.63 -19.23 -2.43
N VAL A 276 -5.40 -19.35 -3.73
CA VAL A 276 -4.09 -19.11 -4.36
C VAL A 276 -3.61 -17.67 -4.06
N MET A 277 -4.48 -16.67 -4.25
CA MET A 277 -4.14 -15.28 -3.93
C MET A 277 -3.81 -15.08 -2.45
N GLN A 278 -4.57 -15.70 -1.55
CA GLN A 278 -4.30 -15.66 -0.12
C GLN A 278 -2.94 -16.27 0.22
N LYS A 279 -2.64 -17.46 -0.32
CA LYS A 279 -1.36 -18.14 -0.07
C LYS A 279 -0.18 -17.42 -0.71
N LYS A 280 -0.41 -16.79 -1.87
CA LYS A 280 0.59 -15.93 -2.50
C LYS A 280 0.94 -14.73 -1.61
N ALA A 281 -0.05 -14.05 -1.03
CA ALA A 281 0.20 -12.95 -0.09
C ALA A 281 1.00 -13.40 1.14
N ALA A 282 0.72 -14.62 1.65
CA ALA A 282 1.49 -15.20 2.75
C ALA A 282 2.95 -15.51 2.34
N LEU A 283 3.16 -16.01 1.13
CA LEU A 283 4.49 -16.24 0.55
C LEU A 283 5.26 -14.92 0.39
N ASP A 284 4.63 -13.89 -0.19
CA ASP A 284 5.23 -12.57 -0.38
C ASP A 284 5.62 -11.96 0.98
N GLN A 285 4.79 -12.12 2.02
CA GLN A 285 5.10 -11.67 3.38
C GLN A 285 6.30 -12.42 3.98
N ALA A 286 6.36 -13.74 3.82
CA ALA A 286 7.48 -14.53 4.30
C ALA A 286 8.79 -14.17 3.56
N GLN A 287 8.71 -13.92 2.27
CA GLN A 287 9.84 -13.47 1.45
C GLN A 287 10.36 -12.09 1.92
N LEU A 288 9.45 -11.13 2.19
CA LEU A 288 9.82 -9.83 2.72
C LEU A 288 10.50 -9.95 4.08
N ASN A 289 9.97 -10.80 4.97
CA ASN A 289 10.58 -11.01 6.28
C ASN A 289 11.99 -11.61 6.15
N LEU A 290 12.18 -12.55 5.23
CA LEU A 290 13.50 -13.11 4.91
C LEU A 290 14.45 -12.04 4.33
N GLN A 291 13.96 -11.15 3.47
CA GLN A 291 14.77 -10.04 2.96
C GLN A 291 15.17 -9.06 4.08
N TYR A 292 14.29 -8.82 5.04
CA TYR A 292 14.54 -7.91 6.16
C TYR A 292 15.57 -8.46 7.17
N THR A 293 15.94 -9.74 7.10
CA THR A 293 17.08 -10.27 7.87
C THR A 293 18.41 -9.67 7.42
N LYS A 294 18.48 -9.16 6.17
CA LYS A 294 19.62 -8.45 5.61
C LYS A 294 19.35 -6.95 5.70
N VAL A 295 19.89 -6.31 6.71
CA VAL A 295 19.78 -4.87 6.90
C VAL A 295 20.78 -4.17 5.99
N ILE A 296 20.30 -3.38 5.04
CA ILE A 296 21.12 -2.68 4.05
C ILE A 296 21.06 -1.16 4.25
N ALA A 297 22.11 -0.47 3.81
CA ALA A 297 22.13 1.00 3.81
C ALA A 297 21.16 1.57 2.76
N PRO A 298 20.19 2.42 3.15
CA PRO A 298 19.26 3.04 2.19
C PRO A 298 19.94 4.14 1.35
N VAL A 299 20.99 4.75 1.89
CA VAL A 299 21.76 5.84 1.27
C VAL A 299 23.24 5.63 1.48
N ALA A 300 24.05 6.19 0.60
CA ALA A 300 25.50 6.24 0.81
C ALA A 300 25.85 7.28 1.88
N GLY A 301 26.76 6.93 2.79
CA GLY A 301 27.13 7.83 3.89
C GLY A 301 28.11 7.19 4.87
N VAL A 302 28.38 7.87 5.95
CA VAL A 302 29.21 7.37 7.04
C VAL A 302 28.33 6.79 8.14
N VAL A 303 28.66 5.56 8.56
CA VAL A 303 28.01 4.91 9.71
C VAL A 303 28.45 5.59 10.98
N SER A 304 27.52 5.88 11.86
CA SER A 304 27.75 6.49 13.16
C SER A 304 26.81 5.91 14.21
N ASP A 305 27.16 6.06 15.48
CA ASP A 305 26.29 5.68 16.62
C ASP A 305 25.76 4.23 16.51
N ARG A 306 26.68 3.29 16.28
CA ARG A 306 26.37 1.86 16.22
C ARG A 306 26.05 1.32 17.60
N THR A 307 24.82 0.85 17.80
CA THR A 307 24.30 0.33 19.08
C THR A 307 24.19 -1.18 19.11
N VAL A 308 24.43 -1.86 17.97
CA VAL A 308 24.27 -3.30 17.80
C VAL A 308 25.61 -4.03 17.76
N GLU A 309 25.67 -5.21 18.36
CA GLU A 309 26.82 -6.12 18.36
C GLU A 309 26.46 -7.52 17.83
N VAL A 310 27.47 -8.23 17.30
CA VAL A 310 27.30 -9.63 16.92
C VAL A 310 26.96 -10.45 18.17
N GLY A 311 25.95 -11.32 18.06
CA GLY A 311 25.47 -12.11 19.19
C GLY A 311 24.29 -11.48 19.93
N GLN A 312 23.89 -10.25 19.60
CA GLN A 312 22.78 -9.57 20.24
C GLN A 312 21.44 -9.95 19.59
N ASN A 313 20.39 -10.05 20.41
CA ASN A 313 19.02 -10.15 19.93
C ASN A 313 18.45 -8.76 19.68
N VAL A 314 17.84 -8.57 18.52
CA VAL A 314 17.18 -7.32 18.11
C VAL A 314 15.68 -7.51 17.94
N ALA A 315 14.93 -6.44 18.14
CA ALA A 315 13.47 -6.39 17.98
C ALA A 315 13.07 -5.43 16.87
N PRO A 316 11.89 -5.60 16.22
CA PRO A 316 11.38 -4.66 15.24
C PRO A 316 11.27 -3.24 15.81
N GLY A 317 11.79 -2.25 15.07
CA GLY A 317 11.85 -0.84 15.48
C GLY A 317 13.06 -0.47 16.34
N GLN A 318 13.86 -1.43 16.78
CA GLN A 318 15.10 -1.13 17.51
C GLN A 318 16.10 -0.46 16.56
N GLU A 319 16.64 0.70 16.96
CA GLU A 319 17.70 1.39 16.24
C GLU A 319 19.01 0.61 16.37
N LEU A 320 19.66 0.39 15.22
CA LEU A 320 20.90 -0.37 15.12
C LEU A 320 22.11 0.55 14.94
N MET A 321 21.94 1.60 14.14
CA MET A 321 22.97 2.58 13.81
C MET A 321 22.36 3.75 13.06
N LYS A 322 23.19 4.77 12.83
CA LYS A 322 22.84 5.92 11.98
C LYS A 322 23.75 5.96 10.75
N VAL A 323 23.18 6.32 9.60
CA VAL A 323 23.93 6.58 8.36
C VAL A 323 23.74 8.04 7.98
N ILE A 324 24.85 8.76 7.90
CA ILE A 324 24.90 10.20 7.64
C ILE A 324 25.42 10.42 6.21
N PRO A 325 24.55 10.84 5.25
CA PRO A 325 24.97 11.17 3.90
C PRO A 325 25.76 12.49 3.90
N LEU A 326 27.03 12.43 3.51
CA LEU A 326 27.88 13.61 3.48
C LEU A 326 27.72 14.46 2.20
N SER A 327 26.98 13.98 1.23
CA SER A 327 26.67 14.70 -0.01
C SER A 327 25.48 15.66 0.13
N ASP A 328 24.64 15.48 1.14
CA ASP A 328 23.42 16.26 1.35
C ASP A 328 23.49 16.97 2.71
N ILE A 329 24.40 17.94 2.78
CA ILE A 329 24.64 18.78 3.95
C ILE A 329 24.35 20.24 3.59
N TRP A 330 23.97 21.01 4.59
CA TRP A 330 23.76 22.45 4.50
C TRP A 330 24.28 23.13 5.75
N ILE A 331 24.31 24.44 5.75
CA ILE A 331 24.66 25.23 6.94
C ILE A 331 23.38 25.87 7.48
N THR A 332 23.16 25.69 8.77
CA THR A 332 22.12 26.40 9.53
C THR A 332 22.79 27.53 10.30
N ALA A 333 22.60 28.76 9.82
CA ALA A 333 23.23 29.95 10.38
C ALA A 333 22.19 30.85 11.06
N ASN A 334 22.41 31.15 12.32
CA ASN A 334 21.50 31.95 13.15
C ASN A 334 21.89 33.42 13.10
N PHE A 335 21.30 34.20 12.21
CA PHE A 335 21.53 35.62 12.09
C PHE A 335 20.62 36.42 13.04
N LYS A 336 21.15 37.54 13.55
CA LYS A 336 20.34 38.51 14.33
C LYS A 336 19.27 39.11 13.42
N GLU A 337 18.05 39.37 13.95
CA GLU A 337 16.96 40.00 13.22
C GLU A 337 17.40 41.28 12.47
N THR A 338 18.29 42.06 13.06
CA THR A 338 18.83 43.31 12.49
C THR A 338 19.68 43.09 11.23
N GLN A 339 20.34 41.92 11.11
CA GLN A 339 21.20 41.56 9.98
C GLN A 339 20.39 41.09 8.76
N LEU A 340 19.15 40.66 8.97
CA LEU A 340 18.30 40.17 7.88
C LEU A 340 17.74 41.25 6.96
N ARG A 341 17.89 42.54 7.34
CA ARG A 341 17.28 43.66 6.59
C ARG A 341 17.53 43.64 5.09
N TYR A 342 18.76 43.27 4.68
CA TYR A 342 19.19 43.26 3.29
C TYR A 342 19.49 41.85 2.78
N MET A 343 19.28 40.84 3.59
CA MET A 343 19.53 39.44 3.23
C MET A 343 18.38 38.90 2.38
N LYS A 344 18.70 38.25 1.27
CA LYS A 344 17.76 37.67 0.32
C LYS A 344 18.20 36.28 -0.11
N VAL A 345 17.25 35.42 -0.45
CA VAL A 345 17.49 34.12 -1.08
C VAL A 345 18.29 34.32 -2.38
N GLY A 346 19.27 33.45 -2.59
CA GLY A 346 20.16 33.46 -3.75
C GLY A 346 21.45 34.29 -3.59
N GLN A 347 21.61 35.06 -2.49
CA GLN A 347 22.85 35.80 -2.25
C GLN A 347 24.03 34.85 -2.03
N PRO A 348 25.23 35.20 -2.57
CA PRO A 348 26.44 34.41 -2.40
C PRO A 348 26.92 34.46 -0.95
N VAL A 349 27.44 33.32 -0.50
CA VAL A 349 27.98 33.17 0.85
C VAL A 349 29.39 32.58 0.77
N THR A 350 30.30 33.13 1.56
CA THR A 350 31.61 32.53 1.81
C THR A 350 31.57 31.92 3.20
N ILE A 351 31.80 30.62 3.31
CA ILE A 351 31.74 29.87 4.55
C ILE A 351 33.14 29.47 4.95
N GLU A 352 33.58 29.91 6.10
CA GLU A 352 34.84 29.50 6.70
C GLU A 352 34.57 28.42 7.75
N VAL A 353 35.25 27.27 7.64
CA VAL A 353 35.03 26.13 8.53
C VAL A 353 36.12 26.12 9.60
N ASP A 354 35.75 26.18 10.87
CA ASP A 354 36.66 26.29 12.00
C ASP A 354 37.61 25.10 12.11
N ALA A 355 37.13 23.89 11.80
CA ALA A 355 37.90 22.66 11.92
C ALA A 355 39.14 22.60 10.99
N ASN A 356 39.11 23.24 9.81
CA ASN A 356 40.19 23.16 8.82
C ASN A 356 40.64 24.50 8.23
N GLY A 357 40.01 25.62 8.63
CA GLY A 357 40.28 26.97 8.13
C GLY A 357 40.04 27.17 6.64
N ARG A 358 39.40 26.23 5.96
CA ARG A 358 39.12 26.31 4.51
C ARG A 358 37.84 27.12 4.27
N LYS A 359 37.85 27.79 3.10
CA LYS A 359 36.72 28.60 2.65
C LYS A 359 35.96 27.87 1.56
N TYR A 360 34.68 27.75 1.75
CA TYR A 360 33.75 27.15 0.82
C TYR A 360 32.78 28.21 0.30
N LYS A 361 32.20 27.98 -0.87
CA LYS A 361 31.20 28.85 -1.47
C LYS A 361 29.84 28.24 -1.38
N GLY A 362 28.84 29.09 -1.22
CA GLY A 362 27.45 28.66 -1.18
C GLY A 362 26.51 29.83 -1.43
N LYS A 363 25.23 29.56 -1.27
CA LYS A 363 24.15 30.52 -1.46
C LYS A 363 23.12 30.40 -0.37
N VAL A 364 22.51 31.53 -0.01
CA VAL A 364 21.32 31.55 0.84
C VAL A 364 20.21 30.81 0.11
N ASN A 365 19.75 29.70 0.70
CA ASN A 365 18.66 28.89 0.18
C ASN A 365 17.31 29.37 0.70
N SER A 366 17.19 29.56 2.02
CA SER A 366 15.95 30.01 2.64
C SER A 366 16.22 30.71 3.97
N ILE A 367 15.29 31.56 4.36
CA ILE A 367 15.25 32.23 5.66
C ILE A 367 14.04 31.68 6.41
N ALA A 368 14.24 31.25 7.66
CA ALA A 368 13.15 30.64 8.44
C ALA A 368 12.03 31.65 8.75
N GLY A 369 10.79 31.15 8.81
CA GLY A 369 9.61 31.98 9.09
C GLY A 369 9.43 32.38 10.54
N ALA A 370 10.28 31.87 11.47
CA ALA A 370 10.25 32.20 12.88
C ALA A 370 11.64 32.09 13.53
N SER A 371 11.82 32.74 14.68
CA SER A 371 13.08 32.63 15.45
C SER A 371 13.27 31.24 16.03
N GLY A 372 14.52 30.81 16.21
CA GLY A 372 14.87 29.53 16.81
C GLY A 372 14.24 29.32 18.21
N ALA A 373 14.10 30.39 18.99
CA ALA A 373 13.45 30.34 20.29
C ALA A 373 11.97 29.89 20.26
N ARG A 374 11.27 30.09 19.14
CA ARG A 374 9.87 29.66 18.98
C ARG A 374 9.73 28.16 18.67
N PHE A 375 10.79 27.53 18.17
CA PHE A 375 10.85 26.09 17.87
C PHE A 375 11.51 25.29 18.99
N SER A 376 12.04 25.98 20.04
CA SER A 376 12.64 25.29 21.18
C SER A 376 11.56 24.61 22.04
N LEU A 377 11.84 23.41 22.50
CA LEU A 377 11.02 22.66 23.46
C LEU A 377 10.81 23.43 24.79
N LEU A 378 11.78 24.27 25.18
CA LEU A 378 11.74 25.14 26.34
C LEU A 378 12.01 26.57 25.88
N PRO A 379 10.97 27.33 25.46
CA PRO A 379 11.13 28.73 25.13
C PRO A 379 11.68 29.49 26.35
N PRO A 380 12.63 30.42 26.21
CA PRO A 380 13.13 31.22 27.31
C PRO A 380 12.00 32.12 27.81
N GLU A 381 11.43 31.77 28.97
CA GLU A 381 10.46 32.63 29.67
C GLU A 381 11.22 33.48 30.70
N ASN A 382 10.94 34.81 30.67
CA ASN A 382 11.50 35.70 31.69
C ASN A 382 10.79 35.46 33.03
N ALA A 383 11.50 34.87 34.00
CA ALA A 383 10.98 34.50 35.32
C ALA A 383 10.41 35.67 36.14
N THR A 384 10.61 36.93 35.69
CA THR A 384 10.24 38.14 36.43
C THR A 384 9.00 38.85 35.84
N GLY A 385 8.35 38.30 34.78
CA GLY A 385 7.15 38.87 34.19
C GLY A 385 7.35 40.18 33.42
N ASN A 386 8.54 40.73 33.34
CA ASN A 386 8.85 41.93 32.56
C ASN A 386 9.32 41.56 31.16
N TYR A 387 8.65 42.07 30.14
CA TYR A 387 9.04 41.88 28.74
C TYR A 387 10.27 42.72 28.44
N VAL A 388 11.44 42.05 28.30
CA VAL A 388 12.67 42.67 27.84
C VAL A 388 12.84 42.40 26.36
N LYS A 389 12.97 43.45 25.55
CA LYS A 389 13.28 43.32 24.10
C LYS A 389 14.70 42.77 23.93
N VAL A 390 14.79 41.47 23.62
CA VAL A 390 16.06 40.82 23.22
C VAL A 390 16.08 40.64 21.70
N VAL A 391 17.24 40.80 21.09
CA VAL A 391 17.44 40.57 19.66
C VAL A 391 17.25 39.07 19.40
N GLN A 392 16.27 38.72 18.59
CA GLN A 392 16.00 37.35 18.20
C GLN A 392 16.98 36.91 17.11
N ARG A 393 17.35 35.60 17.12
CA ARG A 393 18.11 34.99 16.04
C ARG A 393 17.16 34.18 15.14
N ILE A 394 17.33 34.32 13.85
CA ILE A 394 16.50 33.67 12.83
C ILE A 394 17.40 32.73 12.03
N PRO A 395 17.08 31.43 11.94
CA PRO A 395 17.85 30.48 11.15
C PRO A 395 17.78 30.81 9.65
N VAL A 396 18.93 30.79 9.02
CA VAL A 396 19.09 30.91 7.57
C VAL A 396 19.76 29.64 7.05
N LYS A 397 19.10 28.96 6.13
CA LYS A 397 19.66 27.78 5.47
C LYS A 397 20.53 28.22 4.31
N ILE A 398 21.79 27.79 4.30
CA ILE A 398 22.78 28.05 3.26
C ILE A 398 23.18 26.72 2.65
N VAL A 399 23.15 26.62 1.34
CA VAL A 399 23.54 25.41 0.60
C VAL A 399 24.87 25.67 -0.09
N LEU A 400 25.76 24.69 -0.02
CA LEU A 400 27.06 24.73 -0.69
C LEU A 400 26.89 24.72 -2.22
N ASP A 401 27.76 25.41 -2.93
CA ASP A 401 27.79 25.31 -4.39
C ASP A 401 28.23 23.90 -4.83
N PRO A 402 27.74 23.39 -5.98
CA PRO A 402 28.12 22.07 -6.47
C PRO A 402 29.63 21.90 -6.58
N GLY A 403 30.16 20.82 -6.01
CA GLY A 403 31.58 20.49 -6.08
C GLY A 403 32.43 21.02 -4.92
N GLU A 404 31.90 21.84 -4.03
CA GLU A 404 32.67 22.41 -2.90
C GLU A 404 33.01 21.33 -1.83
N ASN A 405 32.19 20.28 -1.64
CA ASN A 405 32.44 19.19 -0.69
C ASN A 405 32.76 17.84 -1.38
N ASN A 406 33.53 17.85 -2.47
CA ASN A 406 33.89 16.62 -3.19
C ASN A 406 34.77 15.67 -2.36
N ASP A 407 35.57 16.21 -1.46
CA ASP A 407 36.42 15.44 -0.53
C ASP A 407 35.66 14.88 0.67
N GLN A 408 34.35 15.19 0.79
CA GLN A 408 33.48 14.75 1.89
C GLN A 408 34.10 15.01 3.28
N SER A 409 34.87 16.11 3.40
CA SER A 409 35.55 16.46 4.65
C SER A 409 34.62 17.12 5.68
N LEU A 410 33.50 17.68 5.22
CA LEU A 410 32.54 18.36 6.06
C LEU A 410 31.62 17.35 6.78
N ARG A 411 31.38 17.60 8.06
CA ARG A 411 30.54 16.76 8.91
C ARG A 411 29.44 17.59 9.55
N PRO A 412 28.21 17.08 9.68
CA PRO A 412 27.19 17.69 10.53
C PRO A 412 27.70 17.87 11.97
N GLY A 413 27.37 19.02 12.58
CA GLY A 413 27.85 19.44 13.88
C GLY A 413 29.17 20.20 13.89
N MET A 414 29.83 20.41 12.75
CA MET A 414 30.98 21.31 12.66
C MET A 414 30.54 22.76 12.70
N SER A 415 31.25 23.61 13.47
CA SER A 415 31.06 25.05 13.52
C SER A 415 31.65 25.73 12.29
N VAL A 416 30.97 26.76 11.83
CA VAL A 416 31.34 27.51 10.64
C VAL A 416 31.01 29.00 10.79
N GLU A 417 31.75 29.86 10.10
CA GLU A 417 31.47 31.28 10.02
C GLU A 417 31.04 31.68 8.58
N PRO A 418 29.71 31.74 8.30
CA PRO A 418 29.24 32.19 7.02
C PRO A 418 29.22 33.72 6.90
N LYS A 419 29.76 34.24 5.79
CA LYS A 419 29.74 35.64 5.39
C LYS A 419 28.83 35.80 4.17
N VAL A 420 27.65 36.37 4.39
CA VAL A 420 26.64 36.61 3.33
C VAL A 420 26.89 37.96 2.72
N TRP A 421 27.14 38.02 1.42
CA TRP A 421 27.36 39.26 0.67
C TRP A 421 26.01 39.91 0.31
N ILE A 422 25.63 40.98 1.06
CA ILE A 422 24.33 41.66 0.94
C ILE A 422 24.34 42.80 -0.09
N ARG A 423 25.53 43.26 -0.49
CA ARG A 423 25.70 44.29 -1.52
C ARG A 423 26.79 43.82 -2.50
N GLN A 424 26.42 43.66 -3.72
CA GLN A 424 27.32 43.49 -4.84
C GLN A 424 27.65 44.84 -5.47
#